data_a03c9bf3847f5f7658cd1b34915ec68d
#
_entry.id   a03c9bf3847f5f7658cd1b34915ec68d
#
_cell.length_a   1.000
_cell.length_b   1.000
_cell.length_c   1.000
_cell.angle_alpha   90.00
_cell.angle_beta   90.00
_cell.angle_gamma   90.00
#
_symmetry.space_group_name_H-M   'P 1'
#
loop_
_entity.id
_entity.type
_entity.pdbx_description
1 polymer ?
#
loop_
_entity_poly.entity_id
_entity_poly.type
_entity_poly.pdbx_seq_one_letter_code
_entity_poly.pdbx_strand_id
1 'polypeptide(L)' 'MIEKIAANANINMMYVETILKIIGIAYIAEFGAQLTKDAGQGAIASKIELAGKILILVMAVPILTVIIETIIGLIPSMS' A
#
# COMPACT_ATOMS: atom_id res chain seq x y z
N MET A 1 15.96 -10.65 -23.18
CA MET A 1 16.17 -9.74 -22.05
C MET A 1 14.97 -8.83 -21.81
N ILE A 2 14.51 -8.13 -22.84
CA ILE A 2 13.31 -7.29 -22.76
C ILE A 2 12.09 -8.15 -22.47
N GLU A 3 12.02 -9.35 -23.02
CA GLU A 3 10.91 -10.27 -22.80
C GLU A 3 10.80 -10.68 -21.33
N LYS A 4 11.92 -10.93 -20.67
CA LYS A 4 11.92 -11.26 -19.24
C LYS A 4 11.48 -10.07 -18.38
N ILE A 5 11.89 -8.88 -18.74
CA ILE A 5 11.51 -7.67 -18.05
C ILE A 5 10.00 -7.43 -18.21
N ALA A 6 9.49 -7.62 -19.42
CA ALA A 6 8.06 -7.47 -19.70
C ALA A 6 7.24 -8.53 -18.96
N ALA A 7 7.70 -9.78 -18.92
CA ALA A 7 7.02 -10.85 -18.20
C ALA A 7 7.01 -10.57 -16.70
N ASN A 8 8.14 -10.11 -16.15
CA ASN A 8 8.22 -9.75 -14.74
C ASN A 8 7.35 -8.55 -14.44
N ALA A 9 7.29 -7.58 -15.35
CA ALA A 9 6.42 -6.42 -15.19
C ALA A 9 4.95 -6.83 -15.15
N ASN A 10 4.55 -7.79 -15.97
CA ASN A 10 3.17 -8.30 -15.96
C ASN A 10 2.84 -8.99 -14.63
N ILE A 11 3.78 -9.78 -14.10
CA ILE A 11 3.58 -10.45 -12.81
C ILE A 11 3.49 -9.42 -11.69
N ASN A 12 4.34 -8.39 -11.73
CA ASN A 12 4.39 -7.36 -10.70
C ASN A 12 3.32 -6.29 -10.87
N MET A 13 2.61 -6.29 -12.00
CA MET A 13 1.61 -5.27 -12.29
C MET A 13 0.49 -5.24 -11.24
N MET A 14 0.09 -6.39 -10.72
CA MET A 14 -0.89 -6.45 -9.66
C MET A 14 -0.41 -5.73 -8.40
N TYR A 15 0.85 -5.90 -8.07
CA TYR A 15 1.45 -5.24 -6.90
C TYR A 15 1.61 -3.74 -7.14
N VAL A 16 2.02 -3.36 -8.35
CA VAL A 16 2.13 -1.94 -8.72
C VAL A 16 0.77 -1.27 -8.61
N GLU A 17 -0.28 -1.93 -9.13
CA GLU A 17 -1.64 -1.42 -9.05
C GLU A 17 -2.08 -1.25 -7.60
N THR A 18 -1.80 -2.24 -6.75
CA THR A 18 -2.12 -2.17 -5.33
C THR A 18 -1.36 -1.03 -4.64
N ILE A 19 -0.09 -0.88 -4.95
CA ILE A 19 0.73 0.20 -4.40
C ILE A 19 0.18 1.56 -4.81
N LEU A 20 -0.22 1.71 -6.07
CA LEU A 20 -0.82 2.94 -6.54
C LEU A 20 -2.14 3.24 -5.83
N LYS A 21 -2.95 2.21 -5.56
CA LYS A 21 -4.18 2.37 -4.79
C LYS A 21 -3.87 2.82 -3.36
N ILE A 22 -2.85 2.24 -2.75
CA ILE A 22 -2.43 2.62 -1.39
C ILE A 22 -2.01 4.09 -1.36
N ILE A 23 -1.21 4.51 -2.32
CA ILE A 23 -0.76 5.89 -2.43
C ILE A 23 -1.95 6.81 -2.64
N GLY A 24 -2.86 6.45 -3.54
CA GLY A 24 -4.07 7.22 -3.80
C GLY A 24 -4.94 7.38 -2.57
N ILE A 25 -5.15 6.31 -1.82
CA ILE A 25 -5.92 6.34 -0.58
C ILE A 25 -5.23 7.24 0.45
N ALA A 26 -3.89 7.16 0.56
CA ALA A 26 -3.14 7.99 1.49
C ALA A 26 -3.32 9.48 1.17
N TYR A 27 -3.22 9.85 -0.11
CA TYR A 27 -3.42 11.24 -0.52
C TYR A 27 -4.86 11.71 -0.30
N ILE A 28 -5.83 10.89 -0.65
CA ILE A 28 -7.25 11.24 -0.49
C ILE A 28 -7.57 11.41 0.98
N ALA A 29 -7.10 10.50 1.83
CA ALA A 29 -7.33 10.57 3.27
C ALA A 29 -6.69 11.81 3.87
N GLU A 30 -5.44 12.11 3.49
CA GLU A 30 -4.74 13.29 3.98
C GLU A 30 -5.42 14.59 3.53
N PHE A 31 -5.78 14.67 2.26
CA PHE A 31 -6.46 15.84 1.70
C PHE A 31 -7.82 16.02 2.37
N GLY A 32 -8.59 14.94 2.50
CA GLY A 32 -9.89 14.98 3.16
C GLY A 32 -9.79 15.39 4.61
N ALA A 33 -8.78 14.86 5.32
CA ALA A 33 -8.55 15.22 6.72
C ALA A 33 -8.20 16.71 6.86
N GLN A 34 -7.36 17.22 5.96
CA GLN A 34 -6.98 18.64 6.00
C GLN A 34 -8.15 19.56 5.70
N LEU A 35 -8.96 19.22 4.69
CA LEU A 35 -10.16 20.00 4.39
C LEU A 35 -11.11 20.04 5.58
N THR A 36 -11.29 18.90 6.22
CA THR A 36 -12.18 18.77 7.39
C THR A 36 -11.64 19.56 8.56
N LYS A 37 -10.33 19.52 8.77
CA LYS A 37 -9.67 20.25 9.82
C LYS A 37 -9.78 21.76 9.59
N ASP A 38 -9.59 22.20 8.35
CA ASP A 38 -9.72 23.61 7.98
C ASP A 38 -11.15 24.11 8.18
N ALA A 39 -12.12 23.23 8.02
CA ALA A 39 -13.52 23.55 8.30
C ALA A 39 -13.87 23.53 9.78
N GLY A 40 -12.90 23.31 10.66
CA GLY A 40 -13.11 23.31 12.11
C GLY A 40 -13.55 21.98 12.68
N GLN A 41 -13.48 20.89 11.90
CA GLN A 41 -13.92 19.56 12.32
C GLN A 41 -12.73 18.65 12.61
N GLY A 42 -11.92 19.02 13.60
CA GLY A 42 -10.72 18.29 13.95
C GLY A 42 -10.96 16.84 14.36
N ALA A 43 -12.06 16.57 15.07
CA ALA A 43 -12.39 15.20 15.50
C ALA A 43 -12.70 14.31 14.30
N ILE A 44 -13.41 14.83 13.30
CA ILE A 44 -13.72 14.09 12.08
C ILE A 44 -12.46 13.88 11.24
N ALA A 45 -11.61 14.90 11.19
CA ALA A 45 -10.32 14.79 10.48
C ALA A 45 -9.47 13.65 11.04
N SER A 46 -9.40 13.51 12.35
CA SER A 46 -8.67 12.41 13.00
C SER A 46 -9.23 11.04 12.62
N LYS A 47 -10.55 10.94 12.52
CA LYS A 47 -11.20 9.69 12.11
C LYS A 47 -10.93 9.36 10.66
N ILE A 48 -10.88 10.36 9.78
CA ILE A 48 -10.53 10.16 8.36
C ILE A 48 -9.10 9.64 8.24
N GLU A 49 -8.16 10.22 8.98
CA GLU A 49 -6.78 9.77 9.01
C GLU A 49 -6.67 8.33 9.48
N LEU A 50 -7.38 7.98 10.55
CA LEU A 50 -7.36 6.64 11.09
C LEU A 50 -7.95 5.64 10.10
N ALA A 51 -9.07 5.97 9.48
CA ALA A 51 -9.69 5.10 8.48
C ALA A 51 -8.76 4.87 7.29
N GLY A 52 -8.09 5.92 6.82
CA GLY A 52 -7.11 5.80 5.74
C GLY A 52 -5.96 4.87 6.11
N LYS A 53 -5.42 5.00 7.32
CA LYS A 53 -4.34 4.14 7.80
C LYS A 53 -4.78 2.68 7.90
N ILE A 54 -5.99 2.42 8.36
CA ILE A 54 -6.52 1.06 8.44
C ILE A 54 -6.68 0.46 7.06
N LEU A 55 -7.22 1.19 6.11
CA LEU A 55 -7.36 0.72 4.73
C LEU A 55 -6.00 0.41 4.10
N ILE A 56 -5.02 1.28 4.33
CA ILE A 56 -3.67 1.06 3.83
C ILE A 56 -3.07 -0.21 4.42
N LEU A 57 -3.24 -0.44 5.72
CA LEU A 57 -2.75 -1.64 6.38
C LEU A 57 -3.40 -2.90 5.80
N VAL A 58 -4.71 -2.88 5.60
CA VAL A 58 -5.42 -4.02 5.04
C VAL A 58 -4.91 -4.34 3.64
N MET A 59 -4.66 -3.32 2.83
CA MET A 59 -4.16 -3.51 1.47
C MET A 59 -2.69 -3.90 1.44
N ALA A 60 -1.91 -3.52 2.45
CA ALA A 60 -0.49 -3.83 2.53
C ALA A 60 -0.22 -5.25 3.00
N VAL A 61 -1.13 -5.88 3.74
CA VAL A 61 -0.93 -7.23 4.27
C VAL A 61 -0.58 -8.26 3.19
N PRO A 62 -1.29 -8.35 2.06
CA PRO A 62 -0.90 -9.30 1.01
C PRO A 62 0.50 -9.07 0.46
N ILE A 63 0.91 -7.81 0.33
CA ILE A 63 2.25 -7.46 -0.14
C ILE A 63 3.30 -7.89 0.86
N LEU A 64 3.06 -7.62 2.15
CA LEU A 64 3.95 -8.03 3.23
C LEU A 64 4.08 -9.55 3.29
N THR A 65 2.98 -10.28 3.10
CA THR A 65 2.98 -11.74 3.08
C THR A 65 3.90 -12.27 1.99
N VAL A 66 3.82 -11.72 0.79
CA VAL A 66 4.68 -12.11 -0.33
C VAL A 66 6.15 -11.84 -0.02
N ILE A 67 6.44 -10.69 0.58
CA ILE A 67 7.81 -10.32 0.95
C ILE A 67 8.36 -11.32 1.98
N ILE A 68 7.57 -11.64 2.99
CA ILE A 68 7.97 -12.59 4.05
C ILE A 68 8.21 -13.98 3.45
N GLU A 69 7.32 -14.46 2.60
CA GLU A 69 7.47 -15.74 1.94
C GLU A 69 8.73 -15.80 1.08
N THR A 70 9.04 -14.71 0.39
CA THR A 70 10.23 -14.61 -0.43
C THR A 70 11.49 -14.68 0.44
N ILE A 71 11.50 -13.98 1.57
CA ILE A 71 12.62 -14.01 2.50
C ILE A 71 12.81 -15.39 3.09
N ILE A 72 11.72 -16.03 3.54
CA ILE A 72 11.77 -17.37 4.10
C ILE A 72 12.28 -18.38 3.07
N GLY A 73 11.84 -18.23 1.81
CA GLY A 73 12.28 -19.09 0.73
C GLY A 73 13.77 -18.98 0.43
N LEU A 74 14.40 -17.86 0.76
CA LEU A 74 15.83 -17.66 0.55
C LEU A 74 16.68 -18.24 1.69
N ILE A 75 16.13 -18.33 2.89
CA ILE A 75 16.87 -18.81 4.06
C ILE A 75 17.44 -20.23 3.87
N PRO A 76 16.67 -21.22 3.39
CA PRO A 76 17.23 -22.56 3.16
C PRO A 76 18.38 -22.58 2.17
N SER A 77 18.37 -21.69 1.19
CA SER A 77 19.43 -21.58 0.19
C SER A 77 20.72 -21.03 0.79
N MET A 78 20.61 -20.25 1.85
CA MET A 78 21.76 -19.63 2.50
C MET A 78 22.39 -20.52 3.58
N SER A 79 21.66 -21.49 4.07
CA SER A 79 22.16 -22.43 5.05
C SER A 79 22.69 -23.70 4.40
#